data_90136e7b0c9dd0a49e30ab4ec70ed3f3
#
_entry.id   90136e7b0c9dd0a49e30ab4ec70ed3f3
#
_cell.length_a   1.000
_cell.length_b   1.000
_cell.length_c   1.000
_cell.angle_alpha   90.00
_cell.angle_beta   90.00
_cell.angle_gamma   90.00
#
_symmetry.space_group_name_H-M   'P 1'
#
loop_
_entity.id
_entity.type
_entity.pdbx_description
1 polymer ?
#
loop_
_entity_poly.entity_id
_entity_poly.type
_entity_poly.pdbx_seq_one_letter_code
_entity_poly.pdbx_strand_id
1 'polypeptide(L)'
;MNFISNFFENSKFKGDHDVKQINKLLVANRGEIAIRIFRAATELDVKTVAIYSNEDKGSLHRYKADESYLVGEDLGPAESYLDIERIIDVAKQADVDAIHPGYGFLSENET
;
A
#
# COMPACT_ATOMS: atom_id res chain seq x y z
N MET A 1 6.46 9.06 -14.22
CA MET A 1 5.93 7.76 -13.81
C MET A 1 6.38 7.43 -12.40
N ASN A 2 5.49 7.04 -11.58
CA ASN A 2 5.82 6.77 -10.19
C ASN A 2 6.18 5.30 -9.99
N PHE A 3 6.59 4.95 -8.78
CA PHE A 3 7.06 3.60 -8.51
C PHE A 3 5.94 2.55 -8.65
N ILE A 4 4.69 2.97 -8.55
CA ILE A 4 3.57 2.03 -8.69
C ILE A 4 3.50 1.49 -10.11
N SER A 5 3.66 2.37 -11.11
CA SER A 5 3.73 1.92 -12.48
C SER A 5 4.89 0.97 -12.68
N ASN A 6 6.06 1.30 -12.10
CA ASN A 6 7.22 0.42 -12.18
C ASN A 6 6.95 -0.93 -11.53
N PHE A 7 6.24 -0.93 -10.41
CA PHE A 7 5.88 -2.16 -9.73
C PHE A 7 5.09 -3.08 -10.67
N PHE A 8 4.07 -2.54 -11.33
CA PHE A 8 3.26 -3.33 -12.24
C PHE A 8 4.05 -3.81 -13.45
N GLU A 9 4.91 -2.95 -13.98
CA GLU A 9 5.70 -3.30 -15.15
C GLU A 9 6.67 -4.42 -14.87
N ASN A 10 7.14 -4.54 -13.64
CA ASN A 10 8.14 -5.51 -13.26
C ASN A 10 7.57 -6.69 -12.48
N SER A 11 6.26 -6.80 -12.42
CA SER A 11 5.60 -7.86 -11.67
C SER A 11 5.15 -8.97 -12.59
N LYS A 12 4.56 -9.99 -12.00
CA LYS A 12 3.99 -11.12 -12.76
C LYS A 12 2.83 -10.70 -13.65
N PHE A 13 2.35 -9.47 -13.50
CA PHE A 13 1.21 -8.99 -14.31
C PHE A 13 1.64 -8.37 -15.62
N LYS A 14 2.92 -8.10 -15.79
CA LYS A 14 3.42 -7.48 -17.00
C LYS A 14 3.14 -8.39 -18.20
N GLY A 15 2.58 -7.81 -19.25
CA GLY A 15 2.28 -8.55 -20.46
C GLY A 15 0.99 -9.33 -20.43
N ASP A 16 0.33 -9.30 -19.30
CA ASP A 16 -0.96 -9.98 -19.16
C ASP A 16 -2.06 -9.01 -19.57
N HIS A 17 -2.66 -9.26 -20.71
CA HIS A 17 -3.67 -8.35 -21.26
C HIS A 17 -5.07 -8.71 -20.82
N ASP A 18 -5.23 -9.81 -20.13
CA ASP A 18 -6.53 -10.18 -19.59
C ASP A 18 -6.83 -9.33 -18.37
N VAL A 19 -8.10 -9.22 -18.05
CA VAL A 19 -8.50 -8.56 -16.83
C VAL A 19 -8.01 -9.41 -15.67
N LYS A 20 -6.99 -8.92 -14.99
CA LYS A 20 -6.45 -9.60 -13.83
C LYS A 20 -7.22 -9.13 -12.62
N GLN A 21 -7.88 -10.04 -11.95
CA GLN A 21 -8.61 -9.68 -10.75
C GLN A 21 -7.64 -9.37 -9.64
N ILE A 22 -7.86 -8.24 -8.96
CA ILE A 22 -7.08 -7.87 -7.80
C ILE A 22 -7.71 -8.56 -6.60
N ASN A 23 -6.93 -9.37 -5.92
CA ASN A 23 -7.40 -10.10 -4.74
C ASN A 23 -6.83 -9.54 -3.45
N LYS A 24 -5.70 -8.86 -3.50
CA LYS A 24 -5.07 -8.30 -2.32
C LYS A 24 -4.44 -6.96 -2.67
N LEU A 25 -4.73 -5.95 -1.86
CA LEU A 25 -4.33 -4.57 -2.12
C LEU A 25 -3.56 -4.01 -0.93
N LEU A 26 -2.37 -3.47 -1.19
CA LEU A 26 -1.64 -2.71 -0.18
C LEU A 26 -1.97 -1.23 -0.34
N VAL A 27 -2.31 -0.57 0.76
CA VAL A 27 -2.58 0.87 0.74
C VAL A 27 -1.41 1.59 1.38
N ALA A 28 -0.70 2.37 0.58
CA ALA A 28 0.49 3.10 1.04
C ALA A 28 0.10 4.48 1.53
N ASN A 29 -0.72 4.51 2.58
CA ASN A 29 -1.18 5.75 3.18
C ASN A 29 -1.66 5.45 4.59
N ARG A 30 -2.13 6.47 5.28
CA ARG A 30 -2.52 6.36 6.67
C ARG A 30 -3.84 7.07 6.92
N GLY A 31 -4.36 6.92 8.15
CA GLY A 31 -5.50 7.68 8.61
C GLY A 31 -6.76 7.40 7.83
N GLU A 32 -7.60 8.42 7.72
CA GLU A 32 -8.92 8.29 7.10
C GLU A 32 -8.83 7.90 5.63
N ILE A 33 -7.81 8.38 4.94
CA ILE A 33 -7.61 8.02 3.53
C ILE A 33 -7.46 6.52 3.39
N ALA A 34 -6.61 5.92 4.21
CA ALA A 34 -6.39 4.48 4.17
C ALA A 34 -7.65 3.73 4.55
N ILE A 35 -8.35 4.20 5.57
CA ILE A 35 -9.58 3.53 6.04
C ILE A 35 -10.64 3.50 4.95
N ARG A 36 -10.81 4.61 4.24
CA ARG A 36 -11.79 4.68 3.15
C ARG A 36 -11.47 3.69 2.05
N ILE A 37 -10.18 3.56 1.72
CA ILE A 37 -9.77 2.63 0.67
C ILE A 37 -9.97 1.19 1.13
N PHE A 38 -9.63 0.89 2.39
CA PHE A 38 -9.86 -0.44 2.94
C PHE A 38 -11.33 -0.83 2.89
N ARG A 39 -12.21 0.14 3.22
CA ARG A 39 -13.64 -0.12 3.21
C ARG A 39 -14.12 -0.44 1.79
N ALA A 40 -13.69 0.36 0.82
CA ALA A 40 -14.08 0.13 -0.57
C ALA A 40 -13.55 -1.23 -1.06
N ALA A 41 -12.31 -1.55 -0.71
CA ALA A 41 -11.72 -2.83 -1.12
C ALA A 41 -12.49 -4.01 -0.52
N THR A 42 -12.85 -3.90 0.75
CA THR A 42 -13.59 -4.96 1.43
C THR A 42 -14.95 -5.17 0.78
N GLU A 43 -15.61 -4.10 0.35
CA GLU A 43 -16.89 -4.20 -0.35
C GLU A 43 -16.75 -4.93 -1.68
N LEU A 44 -15.58 -4.86 -2.27
CA LEU A 44 -15.29 -5.56 -3.53
C LEU A 44 -14.65 -6.93 -3.29
N ASP A 45 -14.64 -7.37 -2.05
CA ASP A 45 -14.08 -8.67 -1.66
C ASP A 45 -12.58 -8.76 -1.93
N VAL A 46 -11.88 -7.64 -1.73
CA VAL A 46 -10.43 -7.56 -1.89
C VAL A 46 -9.80 -7.51 -0.51
N LYS A 47 -8.81 -8.37 -0.28
CA LYS A 47 -8.06 -8.37 0.97
C LYS A 47 -7.19 -7.13 1.04
N THR A 48 -6.95 -6.63 2.24
CA THR A 48 -6.26 -5.37 2.43
C THR A 48 -5.00 -5.54 3.27
N VAL A 49 -3.98 -4.76 2.92
CA VAL A 49 -2.71 -4.73 3.64
C VAL A 49 -2.40 -3.29 3.98
N ALA A 50 -2.14 -3.03 5.25
CA ALA A 50 -1.76 -1.71 5.74
C ALA A 50 -0.27 -1.67 6.00
N ILE A 51 0.31 -0.48 5.88
CA ILE A 51 1.63 -0.21 6.41
C ILE A 51 1.47 0.86 7.49
N TYR A 52 2.37 0.88 8.45
CA TYR A 52 2.28 1.86 9.53
C TYR A 52 3.66 2.22 10.04
N SER A 53 3.80 3.48 10.45
CA SER A 53 5.03 3.97 11.07
C SER A 53 5.03 3.63 12.55
N ASN A 54 6.19 3.84 13.20
CA ASN A 54 6.27 3.64 14.65
C ASN A 54 5.23 4.48 15.39
N GLU A 55 5.01 5.71 14.94
CA GLU A 55 4.05 6.61 15.59
C GLU A 55 2.62 6.14 15.42
N ASP A 56 2.36 5.37 14.39
CA ASP A 56 1.00 4.92 14.08
C ASP A 56 0.71 3.49 14.52
N LYS A 57 1.52 2.94 15.42
CA LYS A 57 1.32 1.57 15.90
C LYS A 57 -0.07 1.35 16.46
N GLY A 58 -0.63 2.36 17.13
CA GLY A 58 -1.96 2.27 17.70
C GLY A 58 -3.04 2.91 16.86
N SER A 59 -2.74 3.32 15.64
CA SER A 59 -3.72 4.04 14.84
C SER A 59 -4.77 3.11 14.26
N LEU A 60 -5.94 3.67 14.01
CA LEU A 60 -7.09 2.89 13.59
C LEU A 60 -6.88 2.23 12.22
N HIS A 61 -6.20 2.92 11.30
CA HIS A 61 -6.05 2.36 9.95
C HIS A 61 -5.31 1.04 9.97
N ARG A 62 -4.36 0.87 10.88
CA ARG A 62 -3.61 -0.37 10.98
C ARG A 62 -4.53 -1.55 11.30
N TYR A 63 -5.53 -1.30 12.15
CA TYR A 63 -6.42 -2.38 12.61
C TYR A 63 -7.61 -2.62 11.69
N LYS A 64 -7.79 -1.77 10.69
CA LYS A 64 -8.88 -1.93 9.74
C LYS A 64 -8.51 -2.79 8.53
N ALA A 65 -7.22 -3.10 8.38
CA ALA A 65 -6.76 -3.95 7.28
C ALA A 65 -6.69 -5.40 7.73
N ASP A 66 -6.67 -6.30 6.78
CA ASP A 66 -6.53 -7.73 7.06
C ASP A 66 -5.13 -8.07 7.56
N GLU A 67 -4.12 -7.37 7.04
CA GLU A 67 -2.73 -7.56 7.46
C GLU A 67 -2.09 -6.18 7.62
N SER A 68 -1.07 -6.08 8.46
CA SER A 68 -0.37 -4.82 8.62
C SER A 68 1.12 -5.05 8.87
N TYR A 69 1.96 -4.12 8.39
CA TYR A 69 3.41 -4.24 8.47
C TYR A 69 4.04 -2.90 8.85
N LEU A 70 5.04 -2.95 9.70
CA LEU A 70 5.79 -1.77 10.12
C LEU A 70 6.74 -1.34 9.02
N VAL A 71 6.79 -0.05 8.73
CA VAL A 71 7.70 0.53 7.74
C VAL A 71 8.42 1.72 8.34
N GLY A 72 9.57 2.06 7.75
CA GLY A 72 10.30 3.26 8.12
C GLY A 72 10.71 3.32 9.58
N GLU A 73 11.24 2.22 10.12
CA GLU A 73 11.54 2.12 11.55
C GLU A 73 12.45 3.24 12.04
N ASP A 74 13.37 3.70 11.20
CA ASP A 74 14.33 4.73 11.56
C ASP A 74 13.97 6.10 10.97
N LEU A 75 12.76 6.25 10.44
CA LEU A 75 12.33 7.46 9.78
C LEU A 75 11.24 8.16 10.59
N GLY A 76 11.03 9.43 10.30
CA GLY A 76 9.95 10.19 10.90
C GLY A 76 8.58 9.74 10.39
N PRO A 77 7.50 10.29 10.97
CA PRO A 77 6.14 9.81 10.63
C PRO A 77 5.79 9.92 9.14
N ALA A 78 6.12 11.04 8.51
CA ALA A 78 5.78 11.23 7.10
C ALA A 78 6.71 10.43 6.21
N GLU A 79 7.99 10.44 6.53
CA GLU A 79 9.00 9.75 5.73
C GLU A 79 8.79 8.24 5.69
N SER A 80 8.21 7.68 6.74
CA SER A 80 7.95 6.25 6.80
C SER A 80 7.06 5.80 5.64
N TYR A 81 6.09 6.63 5.26
CA TYR A 81 5.15 6.31 4.19
C TYR A 81 5.71 6.63 2.81
N LEU A 82 6.94 7.15 2.76
CA LEU A 82 7.66 7.41 1.52
C LEU A 82 8.84 6.46 1.34
N ASP A 83 8.97 5.48 2.22
CA ASP A 83 10.05 4.50 2.18
C ASP A 83 9.72 3.46 1.11
N ILE A 84 9.99 3.84 -0.12
CA ILE A 84 9.57 3.06 -1.29
C ILE A 84 10.15 1.65 -1.28
N GLU A 85 11.43 1.52 -0.95
CA GLU A 85 12.06 0.20 -0.94
C GLU A 85 11.40 -0.73 0.07
N ARG A 86 11.13 -0.22 1.26
CA ARG A 86 10.49 -1.03 2.29
C ARG A 86 9.05 -1.38 1.90
N ILE A 87 8.35 -0.42 1.28
CA ILE A 87 6.97 -0.66 0.85
C ILE A 87 6.94 -1.75 -0.22
N ILE A 88 7.88 -1.74 -1.15
CA ILE A 88 7.97 -2.78 -2.16
C ILE A 88 8.30 -4.13 -1.53
N ASP A 89 9.19 -4.15 -0.53
CA ASP A 89 9.49 -5.39 0.20
C ASP A 89 8.23 -5.96 0.86
N VAL A 90 7.45 -5.09 1.50
CA VAL A 90 6.20 -5.51 2.12
C VAL A 90 5.22 -6.04 1.07
N ALA A 91 5.13 -5.36 -0.06
CA ALA A 91 4.24 -5.78 -1.14
C ALA A 91 4.59 -7.19 -1.61
N LYS A 92 5.87 -7.47 -1.74
CA LYS A 92 6.33 -8.79 -2.15
C LYS A 92 6.09 -9.84 -1.06
N GLN A 93 6.38 -9.47 0.18
CA GLN A 93 6.22 -10.36 1.32
C GLN A 93 4.75 -10.75 1.51
N ALA A 94 3.86 -9.78 1.37
CA ALA A 94 2.43 -9.99 1.54
C ALA A 94 1.76 -10.54 0.27
N ASP A 95 2.50 -10.61 -0.82
CA ASP A 95 2.00 -11.13 -2.10
C ASP A 95 0.78 -10.35 -2.59
N VAL A 96 0.90 -9.03 -2.60
CA VAL A 96 -0.21 -8.19 -3.05
C VAL A 96 -0.25 -8.11 -4.56
N ASP A 97 -1.44 -7.82 -5.08
CA ASP A 97 -1.65 -7.68 -6.52
C ASP A 97 -1.53 -6.24 -6.98
N ALA A 98 -1.70 -5.29 -6.06
CA ALA A 98 -1.68 -3.88 -6.40
C ALA A 98 -1.30 -3.05 -5.19
N ILE A 99 -0.82 -1.83 -5.45
CA ILE A 99 -0.51 -0.84 -4.43
C ILE A 99 -1.30 0.41 -4.74
N HIS A 100 -2.07 0.89 -3.76
CA HIS A 100 -2.84 2.13 -3.89
C HIS A 100 -2.18 3.21 -3.04
N PRO A 101 -1.75 4.32 -3.62
CA PRO A 101 -1.05 5.35 -2.84
C PRO A 101 -1.98 6.31 -2.08
N GLY A 102 -3.26 6.34 -2.43
CA GLY A 102 -4.13 7.38 -1.90
C GLY A 102 -3.77 8.73 -2.46
N TYR A 103 -4.00 9.79 -1.69
CA TYR A 103 -3.53 11.14 -2.04
C TYR A 103 -2.57 11.62 -0.96
N GLY A 104 -1.73 12.59 -1.33
CA GLY A 104 -0.64 13.02 -0.48
C GLY A 104 0.52 12.07 -0.67
N PHE A 105 1.39 11.96 0.25
CA PHE A 105 2.54 11.06 0.27
C PHE A 105 3.02 10.63 -1.13
N LEU A 106 2.82 9.35 -1.50
CA LEU A 106 3.41 8.81 -2.71
C LEU A 106 2.81 9.36 -3.98
N SER A 107 1.52 9.67 -3.98
CA SER A 107 0.90 10.22 -5.18
C SER A 107 1.40 11.63 -5.48
N GLU A 108 1.79 12.38 -4.45
CA GLU A 108 2.34 13.72 -4.61
C GLU A 108 3.85 13.72 -4.75
N ASN A 109 4.50 12.61 -4.46
CA ASN A 109 5.93 12.48 -4.59
C ASN A 109 6.36 12.08 -6.00
N GLU A 110 5.45 12.09 -6.89
CA GLU A 110 5.68 11.76 -8.28
C GLU A 110 6.37 12.89 -8.99
N THR A 111 7.38 12.63 -9.74
CA THR A 111 8.08 13.67 -10.49
C THR A 111 8.23 13.28 -11.94
#